data_2bd32a6151adeba6fba84fe961ac5aea
#
_entry.id   2bd32a6151adeba6fba84fe961ac5aea
#
_cell.length_a   1.000
_cell.length_b   1.000
_cell.length_c   1.000
_cell.angle_alpha   90.00
_cell.angle_beta   90.00
_cell.angle_gamma   90.00
#
_symmetry.space_group_name_H-M   'P 1'
#
loop_
_entity.id
_entity.type
_entity.pdbx_description
1 polymer ?
#
loop_
_entity_poly.entity_id
_entity_poly.type
_entity_poly.pdbx_seq_one_letter_code
_entity_poly.pdbx_strand_id
1 'polypeptide(L)'
;MQIKGIAYETIEIDLHERPSWIYDLNVTGRVPVLDDGGYVLPESVVIMEYLDERYSDRPLLPADARDRAAARLLVHRFDDLLARDWYAFRQGKEHSVEQRLDELPVGQSLFADIAFSPWVIRARDLHGFRLPERLEEWLSDLAKHPAFAAEIALVRSL
;
A
#
# COMPACT_ATOMS: atom_id res chain seq x y z
N MET A 1 0.20 5.87 8.73
CA MET A 1 0.57 6.49 10.02
C MET A 1 1.45 7.72 9.82
N GLN A 2 2.61 7.65 9.16
CA GLN A 2 3.52 8.80 8.95
C GLN A 2 2.84 10.01 8.28
N ILE A 3 2.02 9.80 7.25
CA ILE A 3 1.28 10.89 6.56
C ILE A 3 0.37 11.65 7.52
N LYS A 4 -0.22 10.94 8.48
CA LYS A 4 -1.10 11.53 9.51
C LYS A 4 -0.34 12.06 10.72
N GLY A 5 0.98 11.84 10.80
CA GLY A 5 1.80 12.23 11.96
C GLY A 5 1.49 11.44 13.23
N ILE A 6 0.98 10.22 13.08
CA ILE A 6 0.68 9.32 14.20
C ILE A 6 2.00 8.67 14.65
N ALA A 7 2.30 8.76 15.95
CA ALA A 7 3.41 8.01 16.54
C ALA A 7 3.05 6.52 16.63
N TYR A 8 3.99 5.64 16.25
CA TYR A 8 3.79 4.19 16.27
C TYR A 8 5.12 3.48 16.42
N GLU A 9 5.07 2.26 16.88
CA GLU A 9 6.19 1.31 16.89
C GLU A 9 6.00 0.31 15.75
N THR A 10 7.11 -0.14 15.15
CA THR A 10 7.09 -1.16 14.11
C THR A 10 7.76 -2.42 14.64
N ILE A 11 7.06 -3.54 14.52
CA ILE A 11 7.62 -4.87 14.74
C ILE A 11 7.79 -5.53 13.39
N GLU A 12 9.03 -5.70 12.96
CA GLU A 12 9.36 -6.40 11.72
C GLU A 12 9.33 -7.91 11.94
N ILE A 13 8.80 -8.64 10.98
CA ILE A 13 8.78 -10.11 11.01
C ILE A 13 9.33 -10.67 9.70
N ASP A 14 10.07 -11.79 9.81
CA ASP A 14 10.44 -12.57 8.65
C ASP A 14 9.21 -13.31 8.10
N LEU A 15 8.88 -13.05 6.83
CA LEU A 15 7.76 -13.71 6.16
C LEU A 15 8.04 -15.17 5.79
N HIS A 16 9.30 -15.62 5.81
CA HIS A 16 9.70 -17.00 5.59
C HIS A 16 9.71 -17.80 6.91
N GLU A 17 10.02 -17.14 8.03
CA GLU A 17 10.02 -17.69 9.39
C GLU A 17 9.06 -16.91 10.29
N ARG A 18 7.76 -16.94 9.99
CA ARG A 18 6.77 -16.21 10.78
C ARG A 18 6.71 -16.69 12.22
N PRO A 19 6.84 -15.79 13.23
CA PRO A 19 6.67 -16.15 14.63
C PRO A 19 5.24 -16.61 14.90
N SER A 20 5.08 -17.61 15.79
CA SER A 20 3.77 -18.21 16.07
C SER A 20 2.72 -17.21 16.55
N TRP A 21 3.13 -16.19 17.32
CA TRP A 21 2.22 -15.18 17.87
C TRP A 21 1.51 -14.35 16.79
N ILE A 22 2.03 -14.26 15.53
CA ILE A 22 1.33 -13.53 14.47
C ILE A 22 -0.01 -14.18 14.11
N TYR A 23 -0.12 -15.51 14.27
CA TYR A 23 -1.35 -16.23 14.00
C TYR A 23 -2.42 -16.03 15.09
N ASP A 24 -2.02 -15.59 16.28
CA ASP A 24 -2.95 -15.17 17.34
C ASP A 24 -3.58 -13.80 17.02
N LEU A 25 -2.83 -12.94 16.30
CA LEU A 25 -3.31 -11.62 15.86
C LEU A 25 -4.05 -11.67 14.52
N ASN A 26 -3.60 -12.53 13.63
CA ASN A 26 -4.21 -12.74 12.31
C ASN A 26 -4.06 -14.22 11.91
N VAL A 27 -5.15 -14.96 11.93
CA VAL A 27 -5.18 -16.40 11.63
C VAL A 27 -4.57 -16.78 10.29
N THR A 28 -4.49 -15.84 9.35
CA THR A 28 -3.82 -16.04 8.04
C THR A 28 -2.32 -15.83 8.09
N GLY A 29 -1.77 -15.30 9.20
CA GLY A 29 -0.37 -14.89 9.33
C GLY A 29 0.06 -13.77 8.39
N ARG A 30 -0.89 -13.08 7.74
CA ARG A 30 -0.59 -11.96 6.83
C ARG A 30 -0.32 -10.67 7.61
N VAL A 31 0.49 -9.81 7.00
CA VAL A 31 0.79 -8.46 7.46
C VAL A 31 0.36 -7.42 6.40
N PRO A 32 0.09 -6.18 6.79
CA PRO A 32 0.23 -5.62 8.13
C PRO A 32 -0.88 -6.04 9.09
N VAL A 33 -0.58 -5.95 10.39
CA VAL A 33 -1.55 -5.99 11.48
C VAL A 33 -1.32 -4.77 12.36
N LEU A 34 -2.37 -4.06 12.70
CA LEU A 34 -2.35 -2.95 13.66
C LEU A 34 -2.80 -3.46 15.03
N ASP A 35 -2.10 -3.08 16.10
CA ASP A 35 -2.57 -3.14 17.47
C ASP A 35 -2.71 -1.71 18.00
N ASP A 36 -3.93 -1.30 18.32
CA ASP A 36 -4.23 -0.01 18.94
C ASP A 36 -4.74 -0.25 20.37
N GLY A 37 -3.79 -0.46 21.29
CA GLY A 37 -4.09 -0.68 22.72
C GLY A 37 -4.91 -1.93 22.99
N GLY A 38 -4.63 -3.02 22.30
CA GLY A 38 -5.33 -4.30 22.39
C GLY A 38 -6.48 -4.47 21.38
N TYR A 39 -6.79 -3.43 20.60
CA TYR A 39 -7.68 -3.57 19.43
C TYR A 39 -6.86 -3.98 18.22
N VAL A 40 -6.93 -5.25 17.87
CA VAL A 40 -6.15 -5.85 16.79
C VAL A 40 -6.93 -5.79 15.48
N LEU A 41 -6.31 -5.21 14.46
CA LEU A 41 -6.94 -5.02 13.14
C LEU A 41 -6.00 -5.47 12.01
N PRO A 42 -6.30 -6.56 11.29
CA PRO A 42 -5.62 -6.92 10.05
C PRO A 42 -6.21 -6.15 8.85
N GLU A 43 -5.66 -6.39 7.66
CA GLU A 43 -6.03 -5.83 6.37
C GLU A 43 -5.67 -4.34 6.20
N SER A 44 -4.67 -4.08 5.34
CA SER A 44 -4.07 -2.75 5.17
C SER A 44 -5.09 -1.65 4.82
N VAL A 45 -6.08 -1.96 3.98
CA VAL A 45 -7.11 -0.99 3.56
C VAL A 45 -8.03 -0.66 4.73
N VAL A 46 -8.43 -1.67 5.51
CA VAL A 46 -9.28 -1.48 6.70
C VAL A 46 -8.52 -0.69 7.77
N ILE A 47 -7.22 -0.99 7.96
CA ILE A 47 -6.34 -0.21 8.85
C ILE A 47 -6.27 1.26 8.40
N MET A 48 -6.14 1.53 7.10
CA MET A 48 -6.12 2.89 6.57
C MET A 48 -7.43 3.64 6.85
N GLU A 49 -8.57 3.00 6.64
CA GLU A 49 -9.89 3.60 6.95
C GLU A 49 -10.07 3.85 8.44
N TYR A 50 -9.75 2.86 9.29
CA TYR A 50 -9.78 3.02 10.74
C TYR A 50 -8.94 4.21 11.21
N LEU A 51 -7.69 4.31 10.73
CA LEU A 51 -6.81 5.43 11.08
C LEU A 51 -7.33 6.77 10.54
N ASP A 52 -8.02 6.77 9.41
CA ASP A 52 -8.60 7.98 8.84
C ASP A 52 -9.77 8.50 9.66
N GLU A 53 -10.62 7.62 10.15
CA GLU A 53 -11.75 7.95 11.02
C GLU A 53 -11.31 8.33 12.44
N ARG A 54 -10.34 7.58 13.00
CA ARG A 54 -9.87 7.79 14.38
C ARG A 54 -9.03 9.06 14.55
N TYR A 55 -8.30 9.46 13.53
CA TYR A 55 -7.41 10.63 13.52
C TYR A 55 -7.82 11.57 12.38
N SER A 56 -8.87 12.31 12.58
CA SER A 56 -9.55 13.10 11.53
C SER A 56 -8.83 14.38 11.10
N ASP A 57 -7.79 14.82 11.81
CA ASP A 57 -7.12 16.11 11.55
C ASP A 57 -6.47 16.19 10.16
N ARG A 58 -6.08 15.05 9.58
CA ARG A 58 -5.46 14.95 8.26
C ARG A 58 -6.15 13.83 7.47
N PRO A 59 -7.32 14.09 6.87
CA PRO A 59 -8.07 13.06 6.17
C PRO A 59 -7.33 12.56 4.94
N LEU A 60 -7.34 11.23 4.75
CA LEU A 60 -6.81 10.56 3.57
C LEU A 60 -7.86 10.45 2.48
N LEU A 61 -9.12 10.29 2.88
CA LEU A 61 -10.26 10.24 1.99
C LEU A 61 -10.81 11.64 1.71
N PRO A 62 -11.32 11.90 0.50
CA PRO A 62 -11.96 13.17 0.14
C PRO A 62 -13.16 13.51 1.03
N ALA A 63 -13.51 14.81 1.14
CA ALA A 63 -14.65 15.27 1.92
C ALA A 63 -16.00 14.91 1.26
N ASP A 64 -16.08 14.94 -0.06
CA ASP A 64 -17.30 14.58 -0.79
C ASP A 64 -17.57 13.07 -0.74
N ALA A 65 -18.82 12.67 -0.56
CA ALA A 65 -19.18 11.26 -0.41
C ALA A 65 -19.01 10.45 -1.71
N ARG A 66 -19.21 11.07 -2.89
CA ARG A 66 -19.01 10.40 -4.18
C ARG A 66 -17.53 10.18 -4.45
N ASP A 67 -16.71 11.17 -4.14
CA ASP A 67 -15.26 11.07 -4.29
C ASP A 67 -14.67 10.03 -3.31
N ARG A 68 -15.19 9.94 -2.07
CA ARG A 68 -14.83 8.85 -1.14
C ARG A 68 -15.21 7.47 -1.69
N ALA A 69 -16.40 7.35 -2.26
CA ALA A 69 -16.84 6.10 -2.86
C ALA A 69 -15.97 5.72 -4.06
N ALA A 70 -15.60 6.69 -4.90
CA ALA A 70 -14.71 6.48 -6.03
C ALA A 70 -13.31 6.04 -5.58
N ALA A 71 -12.73 6.68 -4.55
CA ALA A 71 -11.44 6.30 -3.98
C ALA A 71 -11.44 4.87 -3.42
N ARG A 72 -12.49 4.49 -2.68
CA ARG A 72 -12.65 3.12 -2.16
C ARG A 72 -12.82 2.10 -3.28
N LEU A 73 -13.64 2.41 -4.28
CA LEU A 73 -13.85 1.52 -5.42
C LEU A 73 -12.56 1.28 -6.19
N LEU A 74 -11.72 2.32 -6.33
CA LEU A 74 -10.42 2.20 -6.98
C LEU A 74 -9.50 1.22 -6.23
N VAL A 75 -9.40 1.36 -4.92
CA VAL A 75 -8.60 0.45 -4.08
C VAL A 75 -9.20 -0.97 -4.06
N HIS A 76 -10.54 -1.09 -4.01
CA HIS A 76 -11.22 -2.38 -4.07
C HIS A 76 -10.93 -3.17 -5.35
N ARG A 77 -10.73 -2.48 -6.47
CA ARG A 77 -10.39 -3.10 -7.76
C ARG A 77 -8.91 -3.42 -7.93
N PHE A 78 -8.09 -3.24 -6.90
CA PHE A 78 -6.65 -3.46 -6.98
C PHE A 78 -6.29 -4.87 -7.48
N ASP A 79 -7.04 -5.90 -7.07
CA ASP A 79 -6.82 -7.29 -7.52
C ASP A 79 -6.98 -7.42 -9.04
N ASP A 80 -7.93 -6.70 -9.64
CA ASP A 80 -8.15 -6.69 -11.09
C ASP A 80 -7.15 -5.79 -11.81
N LEU A 81 -6.69 -4.73 -11.15
CA LEU A 81 -5.80 -3.73 -11.75
C LEU A 81 -4.33 -4.18 -11.78
N LEU A 82 -3.85 -4.85 -10.74
CA LEU A 82 -2.44 -5.21 -10.62
C LEU A 82 -2.18 -6.53 -9.88
N ALA A 83 -2.84 -6.78 -8.74
CA ALA A 83 -2.39 -7.81 -7.81
C ALA A 83 -2.43 -9.22 -8.41
N ARG A 84 -3.40 -9.56 -9.25
CA ARG A 84 -3.48 -10.87 -9.91
C ARG A 84 -2.22 -11.16 -10.73
N ASP A 85 -1.82 -10.23 -11.58
CA ASP A 85 -0.63 -10.37 -12.43
C ASP A 85 0.66 -10.31 -11.59
N TRP A 86 0.67 -9.49 -10.53
CA TRP A 86 1.78 -9.43 -9.58
C TRP A 86 2.03 -10.78 -8.88
N TYR A 87 0.98 -11.43 -8.37
CA TYR A 87 1.12 -12.74 -7.73
C TYR A 87 1.49 -13.84 -8.73
N ALA A 88 1.01 -13.77 -9.97
CA ALA A 88 1.44 -14.66 -11.05
C ALA A 88 2.94 -14.50 -11.32
N PHE A 89 3.43 -13.27 -11.46
CA PHE A 89 4.86 -12.95 -11.59
C PHE A 89 5.67 -13.57 -10.43
N ARG A 90 5.28 -13.35 -9.19
CA ARG A 90 5.98 -13.88 -8.02
C ARG A 90 6.01 -15.41 -7.96
N GLN A 91 5.09 -16.10 -8.62
CA GLN A 91 5.04 -17.55 -8.74
C GLN A 91 5.76 -18.08 -9.99
N GLY A 92 6.43 -17.20 -10.75
CA GLY A 92 7.08 -17.58 -12.02
C GLY A 92 6.10 -18.01 -13.11
N LYS A 93 4.84 -17.57 -13.02
CA LYS A 93 3.78 -17.83 -14.00
C LYS A 93 3.74 -16.69 -15.03
N GLU A 94 3.03 -16.97 -16.15
CA GLU A 94 2.70 -15.93 -17.13
C GLU A 94 1.93 -14.77 -16.48
N HIS A 95 2.31 -13.56 -16.83
CA HIS A 95 1.76 -12.34 -16.24
C HIS A 95 1.83 -11.15 -17.23
N SER A 96 1.09 -10.10 -16.93
CA SER A 96 1.03 -8.85 -17.70
C SER A 96 1.34 -7.62 -16.82
N VAL A 97 2.28 -7.74 -15.87
CA VAL A 97 2.59 -6.67 -14.88
C VAL A 97 2.91 -5.35 -15.58
N GLU A 98 3.74 -5.34 -16.65
CA GLU A 98 4.08 -4.12 -17.38
C GLU A 98 2.84 -3.44 -17.97
N GLN A 99 1.95 -4.21 -18.62
CA GLN A 99 0.69 -3.68 -19.15
C GLN A 99 -0.19 -3.13 -17.99
N ARG A 100 -0.25 -3.83 -16.86
CA ARG A 100 -1.01 -3.36 -15.70
C ARG A 100 -0.47 -2.06 -15.12
N LEU A 101 0.86 -1.90 -15.10
CA LEU A 101 1.49 -0.65 -14.71
C LEU A 101 1.17 0.48 -15.69
N ASP A 102 1.11 0.18 -16.98
CA ASP A 102 0.69 1.17 -18.01
C ASP A 102 -0.75 1.64 -17.82
N GLU A 103 -1.63 0.78 -17.36
CA GLU A 103 -3.07 1.05 -17.18
C GLU A 103 -3.44 1.49 -15.76
N LEU A 104 -2.53 1.39 -14.76
CA LEU A 104 -2.83 1.63 -13.36
C LEU A 104 -3.26 3.08 -13.12
N PRO A 105 -4.48 3.34 -12.64
CA PRO A 105 -4.95 4.70 -12.38
C PRO A 105 -4.34 5.24 -11.08
N VAL A 106 -3.49 6.27 -11.17
CA VAL A 106 -2.80 6.91 -10.06
C VAL A 106 -3.09 8.41 -10.01
N GLY A 107 -2.81 9.07 -8.87
CA GLY A 107 -2.99 10.51 -8.72
C GLY A 107 -4.44 10.97 -8.60
N GLN A 108 -5.39 10.05 -8.43
CA GLN A 108 -6.81 10.38 -8.34
C GLN A 108 -7.26 10.67 -6.90
N SER A 109 -6.57 10.10 -5.91
CA SER A 109 -6.86 10.30 -4.50
C SER A 109 -5.68 9.85 -3.66
N LEU A 110 -5.35 10.63 -2.62
CA LEU A 110 -4.28 10.29 -1.68
C LEU A 110 -4.47 8.90 -1.06
N PHE A 111 -5.70 8.50 -0.77
CA PHE A 111 -6.03 7.18 -0.23
C PHE A 111 -5.62 6.04 -1.18
N ALA A 112 -5.94 6.17 -2.47
CA ALA A 112 -5.53 5.20 -3.48
C ALA A 112 -4.02 5.24 -3.73
N ASP A 113 -3.41 6.42 -3.72
CA ASP A 113 -1.97 6.58 -3.91
C ASP A 113 -1.17 5.91 -2.79
N ILE A 114 -1.64 5.98 -1.53
CA ILE A 114 -1.05 5.24 -0.39
C ILE A 114 -1.17 3.73 -0.60
N ALA A 115 -2.30 3.24 -1.10
CA ALA A 115 -2.52 1.82 -1.33
C ALA A 115 -1.65 1.27 -2.47
N PHE A 116 -1.43 2.05 -3.53
CA PHE A 116 -0.74 1.59 -4.75
C PHE A 116 0.76 1.83 -4.74
N SER A 117 1.24 2.90 -4.12
CA SER A 117 2.65 3.27 -4.15
C SER A 117 3.61 2.16 -3.70
N PRO A 118 3.36 1.37 -2.65
CA PRO A 118 4.27 0.30 -2.25
C PRO A 118 4.48 -0.76 -3.34
N TRP A 119 3.46 -1.01 -4.17
CA TRP A 119 3.54 -1.99 -5.26
C TRP A 119 4.33 -1.44 -6.44
N VAL A 120 4.10 -0.19 -6.81
CA VAL A 120 4.81 0.47 -7.91
C VAL A 120 6.29 0.69 -7.55
N ILE A 121 6.59 1.08 -6.30
CA ILE A 121 7.95 1.22 -5.80
C ILE A 121 8.68 -0.12 -5.88
N ARG A 122 8.07 -1.22 -5.41
CA ARG A 122 8.66 -2.56 -5.48
C ARG A 122 8.81 -3.07 -6.89
N ALA A 123 7.86 -2.78 -7.78
CA ALA A 123 7.98 -3.13 -9.20
C ALA A 123 9.26 -2.54 -9.78
N ARG A 124 9.51 -1.26 -9.57
CA ARG A 124 10.69 -0.56 -10.07
C ARG A 124 11.97 -0.94 -9.33
N ASP A 125 11.99 -0.74 -8.01
CA ASP A 125 13.24 -0.70 -7.23
C ASP A 125 13.67 -2.08 -6.73
N LEU A 126 12.74 -3.05 -6.61
CA LEU A 126 13.06 -4.41 -6.17
C LEU A 126 13.04 -5.43 -7.31
N HIS A 127 12.16 -5.28 -8.30
CA HIS A 127 11.97 -6.26 -9.35
C HIS A 127 12.43 -5.79 -10.75
N GLY A 128 12.87 -4.54 -10.88
CA GLY A 128 13.46 -4.01 -12.11
C GLY A 128 12.48 -3.79 -13.27
N PHE A 129 11.17 -3.73 -13.00
CA PHE A 129 10.20 -3.37 -14.03
C PHE A 129 10.40 -1.92 -14.48
N ARG A 130 10.36 -1.71 -15.79
CA ARG A 130 10.37 -0.36 -16.34
C ARG A 130 9.00 0.28 -16.12
N LEU A 131 9.00 1.43 -15.48
CA LEU A 131 7.76 2.20 -15.30
C LEU A 131 7.51 3.10 -16.53
N PRO A 132 6.24 3.31 -16.92
CA PRO A 132 5.88 4.37 -17.84
C PRO A 132 6.15 5.74 -17.21
N GLU A 133 6.45 6.75 -18.06
CA GLU A 133 6.83 8.10 -17.63
C GLU A 133 5.84 8.70 -16.59
N ARG A 134 4.53 8.53 -16.83
CA ARG A 134 3.49 9.01 -15.91
C ARG A 134 3.58 8.42 -14.49
N LEU A 135 4.06 7.17 -14.32
CA LEU A 135 4.27 6.58 -12.99
C LEU A 135 5.57 7.07 -12.35
N GLU A 136 6.62 7.34 -13.15
CA GLU A 136 7.85 7.96 -12.63
C GLU A 136 7.57 9.39 -12.14
N GLU A 137 6.82 10.18 -12.90
CA GLU A 137 6.39 11.52 -12.50
C GLU A 137 5.54 11.48 -11.22
N TRP A 138 4.54 10.59 -11.18
CA TRP A 138 3.70 10.40 -10.01
C TRP A 138 4.51 9.98 -8.76
N LEU A 139 5.44 9.03 -8.87
CA LEU A 139 6.31 8.65 -7.75
C LEU A 139 7.23 9.80 -7.33
N SER A 140 7.73 10.59 -8.30
CA SER A 140 8.54 11.77 -8.03
C SER A 140 7.74 12.84 -7.25
N ASP A 141 6.47 13.01 -7.58
CA ASP A 141 5.59 13.93 -6.86
C ASP A 141 5.28 13.43 -5.46
N LEU A 142 4.97 12.15 -5.30
CA LEU A 142 4.77 11.54 -3.98
C LEU A 142 6.03 11.63 -3.10
N ALA A 143 7.21 11.44 -3.68
CA ALA A 143 8.49 11.51 -2.96
C ALA A 143 8.81 12.89 -2.37
N LYS A 144 8.10 13.95 -2.76
CA LYS A 144 8.18 15.26 -2.09
C LYS A 144 7.63 15.20 -0.66
N HIS A 145 6.78 14.23 -0.36
CA HIS A 145 6.31 14.00 1.01
C HIS A 145 7.23 13.02 1.73
N PRO A 146 7.73 13.34 2.96
CA PRO A 146 8.72 12.54 3.67
C PRO A 146 8.33 11.05 3.87
N ALA A 147 7.05 10.75 4.06
CA ALA A 147 6.57 9.38 4.26
C ALA A 147 6.80 8.50 3.03
N PHE A 148 6.57 9.02 1.82
CA PHE A 148 6.83 8.28 0.59
C PHE A 148 8.31 8.20 0.27
N ALA A 149 9.08 9.26 0.55
CA ALA A 149 10.53 9.23 0.42
C ALA A 149 11.16 8.15 1.32
N ALA A 150 10.66 8.00 2.54
CA ALA A 150 11.10 6.97 3.48
C ALA A 150 10.78 5.55 2.97
N GLU A 151 9.59 5.31 2.41
CA GLU A 151 9.22 4.01 1.81
C GLU A 151 10.11 3.67 0.61
N ILE A 152 10.38 4.64 -0.26
CA ILE A 152 11.29 4.44 -1.41
C ILE A 152 12.70 4.07 -0.91
N ALA A 153 13.22 4.78 0.09
CA ALA A 153 14.53 4.49 0.66
C ALA A 153 14.59 3.10 1.29
N LEU A 154 13.53 2.71 2.02
CA LEU A 154 13.42 1.38 2.62
C LEU A 154 13.45 0.28 1.56
N VAL A 155 12.63 0.38 0.51
CA VAL A 155 12.58 -0.65 -0.55
C VAL A 155 13.91 -0.79 -1.28
N ARG A 156 14.65 0.31 -1.48
CA ARG A 156 15.99 0.28 -2.10
C ARG A 156 17.07 -0.34 -1.23
N SER A 157 16.83 -0.48 0.07
CA SER A 157 17.76 -1.11 1.01
C SER A 157 17.56 -2.64 1.15
N LEU A 158 16.49 -3.18 0.58
CA LEU A 158 16.18 -4.63 0.56
C LEU A 158 16.94 -5.38 -0.53
#